data_d88404f17b3ddc78241b7ba3ff9b19ff
#
_entry.id   d88404f17b3ddc78241b7ba3ff9b19ff
#
_cell.length_a   1.000
_cell.length_b   1.000
_cell.length_c   1.000
_cell.angle_alpha   90.00
_cell.angle_beta   90.00
_cell.angle_gamma   90.00
#
_symmetry.space_group_name_H-M   'P 1'
#
loop_
_entity.id
_entity.type
_entity.pdbx_description
1 polymer ?
#
loop_
_entity_poly.entity_id
_entity_poly.type
_entity_poly.pdbx_seq_one_letter_code
_entity_poly.pdbx_strand_id
1 'polypeptide(L)'
;CWIPLGGYVKFFGDRNVYSQADHEEVLEKYSEEEQQKLFTLKPLYQRSLIVFGGPLANFLLALVIFFSIYTFIGKDFTPAVINEVQKDSPAMVGGLKQNDIILEIDGNKVQSIMDVSKYITMSTDEFIDFKVKRSYDEILLKIKPDMVLSEDNLGNSLNKRMVGIKLGAYNNEINHVKLGPAQSLLHAINEVYYVSTSSLKYIGGMIAGKADTSQLGGPIRIAKISGQVAEFGILAFISMMAYISISLGLVNLFP
;
A
#
# COMPACT_ATOMS: atom_id res chain seq x y z
N CYS A 1 11.42 29.61 -1.43
CA CYS A 1 11.73 28.67 -2.53
C CYS A 1 10.66 28.76 -3.60
N TRP A 2 11.05 28.97 -4.86
CA TRP A 2 10.12 29.04 -5.99
C TRP A 2 9.63 27.67 -6.47
N ILE A 3 10.30 26.61 -6.04
CA ILE A 3 9.93 25.22 -6.33
C ILE A 3 9.75 24.51 -4.98
N PRO A 4 8.52 24.12 -4.60
CA PRO A 4 8.27 23.43 -3.33
C PRO A 4 8.61 21.95 -3.44
N LEU A 5 9.92 21.63 -3.47
CA LEU A 5 10.40 20.24 -3.48
C LEU A 5 10.47 19.60 -2.09
N GLY A 6 9.98 20.28 -1.08
CA GLY A 6 9.90 19.80 0.28
C GLY A 6 9.61 20.94 1.24
N GLY A 7 9.01 20.63 2.35
CA GLY A 7 8.75 21.55 3.45
C GLY A 7 9.10 20.86 4.77
N TYR A 8 9.53 21.64 5.74
CA TYR A 8 9.68 21.19 7.12
C TYR A 8 8.85 22.10 8.02
N VAL A 9 8.33 21.52 9.08
CA VAL A 9 7.63 22.27 10.12
C VAL A 9 8.68 22.70 11.15
N LYS A 10 8.84 24.03 11.30
CA LYS A 10 9.67 24.59 12.36
C LYS A 10 8.78 24.90 13.55
N PHE A 11 9.08 24.29 14.67
CA PHE A 11 8.36 24.60 15.91
C PHE A 11 8.83 25.93 16.49
N PHE A 12 7.92 26.60 17.21
CA PHE A 12 8.25 27.83 17.91
C PHE A 12 9.36 27.56 18.94
N GLY A 13 10.45 28.34 18.84
CA GLY A 13 11.63 28.16 19.69
C GLY A 13 12.77 27.32 19.12
N ASP A 14 12.58 26.60 17.99
CA ASP A 14 13.65 25.88 17.35
C ASP A 14 14.61 26.81 16.60
N ARG A 15 15.88 26.84 17.00
CA ARG A 15 16.92 27.63 16.32
C ARG A 15 17.48 26.92 15.09
N ASN A 16 17.68 25.60 15.14
CA ASN A 16 18.17 24.78 14.03
C ASN A 16 17.53 23.39 14.08
N VAL A 17 17.41 22.74 12.92
CA VAL A 17 16.84 21.39 12.75
C VAL A 17 17.58 20.32 13.56
N TYR A 18 18.82 20.58 13.99
CA TYR A 18 19.72 19.66 14.69
C TYR A 18 20.12 20.09 16.10
N SER A 19 19.72 21.27 16.59
CA SER A 19 20.10 21.71 17.93
C SER A 19 19.02 21.33 18.94
N GLN A 20 19.36 20.42 19.84
CA GLN A 20 18.70 20.39 21.15
C GLN A 20 19.03 21.74 21.80
N ALA A 21 18.04 22.64 21.89
CA ALA A 21 18.21 23.85 22.67
C ALA A 21 18.43 23.44 24.13
N ASP A 22 19.51 23.93 24.75
CA ASP A 22 19.76 23.74 26.15
C ASP A 22 18.54 24.24 26.95
N HIS A 23 18.03 23.40 27.83
CA HIS A 23 16.79 23.67 28.56
C HIS A 23 16.87 24.99 29.37
N GLU A 24 18.05 25.31 29.85
CA GLU A 24 18.34 26.54 30.60
C GLU A 24 18.32 27.80 29.70
N GLU A 25 18.88 27.75 28.52
CA GLU A 25 18.90 28.87 27.56
C GLU A 25 17.50 29.24 27.06
N VAL A 26 16.61 28.21 26.99
CA VAL A 26 15.22 28.40 26.58
C VAL A 26 14.40 29.07 27.70
N LEU A 27 14.63 28.70 28.96
CA LEU A 27 13.94 29.28 30.10
C LEU A 27 14.30 30.74 30.35
N GLU A 28 15.57 31.16 30.07
CA GLU A 28 16.00 32.55 30.21
C GLU A 28 15.48 33.47 29.09
N LYS A 29 15.20 32.91 27.90
CA LYS A 29 14.90 33.70 26.71
C LYS A 29 13.44 33.99 26.48
N TYR A 30 12.55 33.14 26.98
CA TYR A 30 11.12 33.23 26.71
C TYR A 30 10.32 33.49 28.00
N SER A 31 9.28 34.35 27.89
CA SER A 31 8.34 34.60 28.99
C SER A 31 7.56 33.32 29.37
N GLU A 32 7.00 33.26 30.56
CA GLU A 32 6.23 32.09 31.04
C GLU A 32 5.08 31.72 30.08
N GLU A 33 4.43 32.68 29.46
CA GLU A 33 3.36 32.46 28.47
C GLU A 33 3.91 31.86 27.16
N GLU A 34 5.11 32.28 26.73
CA GLU A 34 5.78 31.76 25.55
C GLU A 34 6.36 30.37 25.79
N GLN A 35 6.87 30.11 27.00
CA GLN A 35 7.37 28.79 27.40
C GLN A 35 6.29 27.73 27.29
N GLN A 36 5.04 28.05 27.62
CA GLN A 36 3.91 27.13 27.45
C GLN A 36 3.63 26.76 25.98
N LYS A 37 4.05 27.55 25.02
CA LYS A 37 3.89 27.29 23.57
C LYS A 37 5.06 26.52 22.96
N LEU A 38 6.18 26.40 23.67
CA LEU A 38 7.38 25.71 23.19
C LEU A 38 7.17 24.20 23.12
N PHE A 39 7.46 23.62 21.96
CA PHE A 39 7.36 22.16 21.75
C PHE A 39 8.22 21.37 22.74
N THR A 40 9.43 21.84 23.00
CA THR A 40 10.41 21.18 23.88
C THR A 40 9.96 21.09 25.33
N LEU A 41 9.16 22.06 25.80
CA LEU A 41 8.65 22.12 27.18
C LEU A 41 7.30 21.40 27.34
N LYS A 42 6.67 20.96 26.25
CA LYS A 42 5.42 20.19 26.33
C LYS A 42 5.65 18.82 26.94
N PRO A 43 4.69 18.30 27.71
CA PRO A 43 4.74 16.93 28.22
C PRO A 43 4.85 15.93 27.07
N LEU A 44 5.49 14.78 27.32
CA LEU A 44 5.83 13.79 26.32
C LEU A 44 4.63 13.37 25.45
N TYR A 45 3.46 13.19 26.05
CA TYR A 45 2.26 12.78 25.31
C TYR A 45 1.82 13.83 24.28
N GLN A 46 1.94 15.15 24.60
CA GLN A 46 1.60 16.20 23.65
C GLN A 46 2.61 16.27 22.50
N ARG A 47 3.91 16.13 22.81
CA ARG A 47 4.96 16.05 21.77
C ARG A 47 4.73 14.86 20.86
N SER A 48 4.43 13.69 21.44
CA SER A 48 4.12 12.50 20.66
C SER A 48 2.89 12.69 19.77
N LEU A 49 1.81 13.29 20.26
CA LEU A 49 0.60 13.57 19.48
C LEU A 49 0.88 14.54 18.32
N ILE A 50 1.71 15.57 18.55
CA ILE A 50 2.07 16.53 17.49
C ILE A 50 2.87 15.84 16.39
N VAL A 51 3.89 15.05 16.75
CA VAL A 51 4.72 14.31 15.79
C VAL A 51 3.91 13.24 15.05
N PHE A 52 3.06 12.52 15.77
CA PHE A 52 2.21 11.48 15.18
C PHE A 52 1.06 12.05 14.33
N GLY A 53 0.70 13.32 14.52
CA GLY A 53 -0.38 13.99 13.80
C GLY A 53 -0.21 13.97 12.28
N GLY A 54 1.03 14.14 11.79
CA GLY A 54 1.34 14.07 10.35
C GLY A 54 1.05 12.70 9.73
N PRO A 55 1.67 11.62 10.22
CA PRO A 55 1.35 10.26 9.79
C PRO A 55 -0.14 9.92 9.91
N LEU A 56 -0.77 10.28 11.04
CA LEU A 56 -2.18 10.01 11.28
C LEU A 56 -3.07 10.70 10.24
N ALA A 57 -2.79 11.95 9.88
CA ALA A 57 -3.54 12.67 8.85
C ALA A 57 -3.49 11.96 7.50
N ASN A 58 -2.32 11.40 7.14
CA ASN A 58 -2.16 10.63 5.91
C ASN A 58 -2.99 9.34 5.91
N PHE A 59 -3.01 8.59 7.01
CA PHE A 59 -3.85 7.39 7.13
C PHE A 59 -5.34 7.74 7.12
N LEU A 60 -5.74 8.82 7.79
CA LEU A 60 -7.12 9.30 7.77
C LEU A 60 -7.56 9.74 6.38
N LEU A 61 -6.69 10.44 5.64
CA LEU A 61 -6.98 10.82 4.25
C LEU A 61 -7.22 9.58 3.37
N ALA A 62 -6.34 8.59 3.46
CA ALA A 62 -6.51 7.35 2.71
C ALA A 62 -7.81 6.61 3.11
N LEU A 63 -8.13 6.56 4.40
CA LEU A 63 -9.37 5.97 4.90
C LEU A 63 -10.60 6.67 4.33
N VAL A 64 -10.62 8.01 4.33
CA VAL A 64 -11.73 8.81 3.77
C VAL A 64 -11.88 8.58 2.28
N ILE A 65 -10.77 8.49 1.54
CA ILE A 65 -10.80 8.21 0.10
C ILE A 65 -11.40 6.83 -0.17
N PHE A 66 -10.89 5.76 0.44
CA PHE A 66 -11.41 4.41 0.23
C PHE A 66 -12.85 4.27 0.71
N PHE A 67 -13.21 4.85 1.85
CA PHE A 67 -14.58 4.90 2.33
C PHE A 67 -15.51 5.54 1.30
N SER A 68 -15.11 6.67 0.73
CA SER A 68 -15.90 7.39 -0.28
C SER A 68 -16.04 6.56 -1.56
N ILE A 69 -14.95 5.94 -2.04
CA ILE A 69 -14.98 5.08 -3.23
C ILE A 69 -15.96 3.92 -2.99
N TYR A 70 -15.84 3.18 -1.89
CA TYR A 70 -16.67 2.01 -1.63
C TYR A 70 -18.14 2.36 -1.39
N THR A 71 -18.43 3.54 -0.83
CA THR A 71 -19.81 3.98 -0.58
C THR A 71 -20.50 4.48 -1.84
N PHE A 72 -19.83 5.34 -2.62
CA PHE A 72 -20.47 6.04 -3.75
C PHE A 72 -20.32 5.28 -5.06
N ILE A 73 -19.18 4.64 -5.28
CA ILE A 73 -18.88 3.92 -6.51
C ILE A 73 -19.15 2.43 -6.31
N GLY A 74 -18.66 1.84 -5.21
CA GLY A 74 -18.76 0.42 -4.89
C GLY A 74 -17.41 -0.28 -4.92
N LYS A 75 -17.45 -1.60 -4.75
CA LYS A 75 -16.28 -2.49 -4.79
C LYS A 75 -16.54 -3.64 -5.74
N ASP A 76 -15.51 -4.07 -6.45
CA ASP A 76 -15.53 -5.25 -7.29
C ASP A 76 -15.39 -6.51 -6.43
N PHE A 77 -16.34 -7.42 -6.58
CA PHE A 77 -16.39 -8.74 -5.97
C PHE A 77 -16.40 -9.86 -7.02
N THR A 78 -15.82 -9.60 -8.17
CA THR A 78 -15.74 -10.58 -9.26
C THR A 78 -14.78 -11.70 -8.88
N PRO A 79 -15.25 -12.94 -8.69
CA PRO A 79 -14.40 -14.07 -8.36
C PRO A 79 -13.29 -14.26 -9.39
N ALA A 80 -12.07 -14.44 -8.93
CA ALA A 80 -10.92 -14.66 -9.79
C ALA A 80 -10.87 -16.11 -10.25
N VAL A 81 -11.15 -16.35 -11.52
CA VAL A 81 -11.08 -17.67 -12.16
C VAL A 81 -9.83 -17.74 -13.02
N ILE A 82 -9.14 -18.87 -13.00
CA ILE A 82 -8.00 -19.14 -13.87
C ILE A 82 -8.53 -19.55 -15.24
N ASN A 83 -8.40 -18.67 -16.23
CA ASN A 83 -8.79 -18.94 -17.61
C ASN A 83 -7.74 -19.76 -18.36
N GLU A 84 -6.47 -19.51 -18.05
CA GLU A 84 -5.35 -20.20 -18.68
C GLU A 84 -4.16 -20.30 -17.73
N VAL A 85 -3.50 -21.45 -17.72
CA VAL A 85 -2.21 -21.66 -17.07
C VAL A 85 -1.14 -21.76 -18.16
N GLN A 86 -0.14 -20.89 -18.08
CA GLN A 86 0.95 -20.87 -19.06
C GLN A 86 1.78 -22.15 -18.95
N LYS A 87 2.25 -22.67 -20.09
CA LYS A 87 3.17 -23.83 -20.12
C LYS A 87 4.47 -23.48 -19.41
N ASP A 88 5.02 -24.47 -18.74
CA ASP A 88 6.31 -24.37 -18.03
C ASP A 88 6.37 -23.25 -16.99
N SER A 89 5.20 -22.82 -16.50
CA SER A 89 5.07 -21.75 -15.49
C SER A 89 5.08 -22.30 -14.07
N PRO A 90 5.42 -21.46 -13.08
CA PRO A 90 5.27 -21.78 -11.66
C PRO A 90 3.88 -22.31 -11.28
N ALA A 91 2.84 -21.74 -11.87
CA ALA A 91 1.46 -22.15 -11.66
C ALA A 91 1.21 -23.59 -12.14
N MET A 92 1.75 -23.94 -13.29
CA MET A 92 1.64 -25.31 -13.83
C MET A 92 2.39 -26.31 -12.96
N VAL A 93 3.62 -26.00 -12.57
CA VAL A 93 4.44 -26.84 -11.69
C VAL A 93 3.78 -26.98 -10.30
N GLY A 94 3.22 -25.89 -9.77
CA GLY A 94 2.51 -25.85 -8.49
C GLY A 94 1.13 -26.52 -8.51
N GLY A 95 0.65 -26.97 -9.68
CA GLY A 95 -0.60 -27.74 -9.80
C GLY A 95 -1.87 -26.90 -9.94
N LEU A 96 -1.78 -25.61 -10.23
CA LEU A 96 -2.95 -24.79 -10.64
C LEU A 96 -3.48 -25.28 -11.99
N LYS A 97 -4.80 -25.24 -12.14
CA LYS A 97 -5.48 -25.68 -13.36
C LYS A 97 -6.46 -24.62 -13.85
N GLN A 98 -6.80 -24.74 -15.12
CA GLN A 98 -7.90 -23.97 -15.70
C GLN A 98 -9.21 -24.24 -14.96
N ASN A 99 -10.02 -23.21 -14.80
CA ASN A 99 -11.28 -23.17 -14.04
C ASN A 99 -11.13 -23.28 -12.51
N ASP A 100 -9.93 -23.26 -11.95
CA ASP A 100 -9.76 -23.05 -10.51
C ASP A 100 -10.25 -21.65 -10.14
N ILE A 101 -11.02 -21.54 -9.07
CA ILE A 101 -11.41 -20.26 -8.47
C ILE A 101 -10.47 -19.98 -7.31
N ILE A 102 -9.75 -18.86 -7.34
CA ILE A 102 -8.82 -18.49 -6.27
C ILE A 102 -9.61 -17.91 -5.10
N LEU A 103 -9.54 -18.55 -3.94
CA LEU A 103 -10.25 -18.15 -2.72
C LEU A 103 -9.36 -17.31 -1.78
N GLU A 104 -8.11 -17.72 -1.60
CA GLU A 104 -7.16 -17.07 -0.69
C GLU A 104 -5.74 -17.15 -1.26
N ILE A 105 -4.94 -16.14 -0.95
CA ILE A 105 -3.49 -16.09 -1.22
C ILE A 105 -2.79 -15.64 0.06
N ASP A 106 -1.84 -16.43 0.57
CA ASP A 106 -1.12 -16.20 1.83
C ASP A 106 -2.07 -15.86 3.00
N GLY A 107 -3.22 -16.57 3.09
CA GLY A 107 -4.26 -16.36 4.11
C GLY A 107 -5.14 -15.11 3.88
N ASN A 108 -4.88 -14.32 2.84
CA ASN A 108 -5.71 -13.18 2.49
C ASN A 108 -6.82 -13.60 1.52
N LYS A 109 -8.08 -13.30 1.88
CA LYS A 109 -9.23 -13.62 1.02
C LYS A 109 -9.18 -12.85 -0.28
N VAL A 110 -9.28 -13.56 -1.40
CA VAL A 110 -9.41 -12.98 -2.73
C VAL A 110 -10.87 -12.67 -2.98
N GLN A 111 -11.19 -11.41 -3.14
CA GLN A 111 -12.56 -10.93 -3.41
C GLN A 111 -12.72 -10.47 -4.87
N SER A 112 -11.60 -10.10 -5.52
CA SER A 112 -11.60 -9.65 -6.91
C SER A 112 -10.39 -10.16 -7.68
N ILE A 113 -10.43 -10.06 -9.00
CA ILE A 113 -9.29 -10.37 -9.88
C ILE A 113 -8.06 -9.50 -9.51
N MET A 114 -8.31 -8.25 -9.13
CA MET A 114 -7.21 -7.32 -8.77
C MET A 114 -6.50 -7.71 -7.48
N ASP A 115 -7.21 -8.35 -6.54
CA ASP A 115 -6.61 -8.84 -5.29
C ASP A 115 -5.53 -9.88 -5.57
N VAL A 116 -5.71 -10.74 -6.56
CA VAL A 116 -4.73 -11.76 -6.93
C VAL A 116 -3.41 -11.11 -7.33
N SER A 117 -3.44 -10.14 -8.24
CA SER A 117 -2.23 -9.42 -8.68
C SER A 117 -1.58 -8.66 -7.53
N LYS A 118 -2.40 -8.02 -6.68
CA LYS A 118 -1.94 -7.30 -5.49
C LYS A 118 -1.21 -8.24 -4.51
N TYR A 119 -1.81 -9.37 -4.18
CA TYR A 119 -1.23 -10.31 -3.20
C TYR A 119 0.03 -10.98 -3.71
N ILE A 120 0.08 -11.40 -4.98
CA ILE A 120 1.28 -11.97 -5.60
C ILE A 120 2.43 -10.95 -5.60
N THR A 121 2.16 -9.69 -5.98
CA THR A 121 3.19 -8.64 -6.08
C THR A 121 3.72 -8.24 -4.71
N MET A 122 2.87 -8.18 -3.69
CA MET A 122 3.26 -7.77 -2.33
C MET A 122 3.80 -8.93 -1.47
N SER A 123 3.67 -10.17 -1.90
CA SER A 123 4.26 -11.31 -1.20
C SER A 123 5.79 -11.24 -1.26
N THR A 124 6.46 -11.49 -0.12
CA THR A 124 7.93 -11.52 0.01
C THR A 124 8.45 -12.92 0.32
N ASP A 125 7.56 -13.87 0.54
CA ASP A 125 7.90 -15.24 0.90
C ASP A 125 8.39 -16.02 -0.34
N GLU A 126 9.23 -17.01 -0.15
CA GLU A 126 9.76 -17.84 -1.24
C GLU A 126 8.65 -18.59 -1.98
N PHE A 127 7.67 -19.08 -1.23
CA PHE A 127 6.47 -19.75 -1.74
C PHE A 127 5.24 -18.92 -1.38
N ILE A 128 4.29 -18.90 -2.29
CA ILE A 128 2.97 -18.29 -2.12
C ILE A 128 1.96 -19.41 -1.93
N ASP A 129 1.18 -19.34 -0.86
CA ASP A 129 0.14 -20.30 -0.55
C ASP A 129 -1.16 -19.89 -1.26
N PHE A 130 -1.62 -20.73 -2.18
CA PHE A 130 -2.89 -20.57 -2.89
C PHE A 130 -3.93 -21.52 -2.34
N LYS A 131 -5.08 -21.00 -1.92
CA LYS A 131 -6.26 -21.80 -1.65
C LYS A 131 -7.23 -21.61 -2.81
N VAL A 132 -7.50 -22.68 -3.52
CA VAL A 132 -8.34 -22.68 -4.72
C VAL A 132 -9.51 -23.62 -4.56
N LYS A 133 -10.64 -23.26 -5.17
CA LYS A 133 -11.78 -24.15 -5.32
C LYS A 133 -11.72 -24.79 -6.71
N ARG A 134 -11.63 -26.11 -6.73
CA ARG A 134 -11.66 -26.94 -7.95
C ARG A 134 -12.87 -27.85 -7.90
N SER A 135 -13.86 -27.59 -8.73
CA SER A 135 -15.17 -28.26 -8.67
C SER A 135 -15.83 -28.08 -7.30
N TYR A 136 -15.82 -29.10 -6.46
CA TYR A 136 -16.42 -29.08 -5.11
C TYR A 136 -15.37 -29.05 -3.98
N ASP A 137 -14.09 -29.26 -4.32
CA ASP A 137 -13.01 -29.39 -3.33
C ASP A 137 -12.23 -28.09 -3.17
N GLU A 138 -11.83 -27.79 -1.93
CA GLU A 138 -10.85 -26.74 -1.62
C GLU A 138 -9.45 -27.36 -1.53
N ILE A 139 -8.52 -26.85 -2.32
CA ILE A 139 -7.18 -27.37 -2.46
C ILE A 139 -6.18 -26.28 -2.05
N LEU A 140 -5.20 -26.64 -1.22
CA LEU A 140 -4.07 -25.79 -0.87
C LEU A 140 -2.87 -26.16 -1.75
N LEU A 141 -2.30 -25.17 -2.42
CA LEU A 141 -1.16 -25.31 -3.31
C LEU A 141 -0.07 -24.32 -2.92
N LYS A 142 1.18 -24.75 -2.96
CA LYS A 142 2.35 -23.90 -2.74
C LYS A 142 3.05 -23.63 -4.04
N ILE A 143 3.19 -22.38 -4.41
CA ILE A 143 3.73 -21.96 -5.70
C ILE A 143 4.93 -21.08 -5.46
N LYS A 144 6.07 -21.42 -6.05
CA LYS A 144 7.25 -20.59 -6.06
C LYS A 144 7.18 -19.67 -7.28
N PRO A 145 6.92 -18.34 -7.13
CA PRO A 145 6.83 -17.44 -8.26
C PRO A 145 8.19 -17.23 -8.92
N ASP A 146 8.20 -17.03 -10.22
CA ASP A 146 9.39 -16.60 -10.94
C ASP A 146 9.57 -15.09 -10.84
N MET A 147 10.84 -14.65 -10.83
CA MET A 147 11.20 -13.25 -10.96
C MET A 147 11.41 -12.96 -12.44
N VAL A 148 10.48 -12.25 -13.05
CA VAL A 148 10.53 -11.92 -14.47
C VAL A 148 10.90 -10.45 -14.64
N LEU A 149 11.91 -10.18 -15.45
CA LEU A 149 12.24 -8.81 -15.86
C LEU A 149 11.10 -8.31 -16.74
N SER A 150 10.37 -7.33 -16.24
CA SER A 150 9.31 -6.64 -16.96
C SER A 150 9.71 -5.19 -17.16
N GLU A 151 9.53 -4.65 -18.33
CA GLU A 151 9.66 -3.22 -18.54
C GLU A 151 8.36 -2.53 -18.11
N ASP A 152 8.48 -1.49 -17.29
CA ASP A 152 7.36 -0.60 -17.06
C ASP A 152 7.09 0.25 -18.30
N ASN A 153 5.93 0.88 -18.39
CA ASN A 153 5.60 1.76 -19.53
C ASN A 153 6.55 2.96 -19.66
N LEU A 154 7.55 3.09 -18.78
CA LEU A 154 8.57 4.13 -18.77
C LEU A 154 9.92 3.63 -19.31
N GLY A 155 10.00 2.37 -19.74
CA GLY A 155 11.24 1.72 -20.18
C GLY A 155 12.19 1.33 -19.04
N ASN A 156 11.75 1.33 -17.79
CA ASN A 156 12.58 0.86 -16.68
C ASN A 156 12.37 -0.65 -16.50
N SER A 157 13.46 -1.37 -16.37
CA SER A 157 13.41 -2.79 -16.05
C SER A 157 13.05 -3.00 -14.58
N LEU A 158 12.01 -3.77 -14.33
CA LEU A 158 11.51 -4.12 -13.01
C LEU A 158 11.44 -5.63 -12.87
N ASN A 159 11.94 -6.13 -11.76
CA ASN A 159 11.68 -7.52 -11.39
C ASN A 159 10.27 -7.65 -10.83
N LYS A 160 9.43 -8.38 -11.53
CA LYS A 160 8.04 -8.66 -11.12
C LYS A 160 7.89 -10.14 -10.80
N ARG A 161 7.25 -10.43 -9.66
CA ARG A 161 6.87 -11.80 -9.32
C ARG A 161 5.71 -12.24 -10.18
N MET A 162 5.87 -13.34 -10.87
CA MET A 162 4.86 -13.92 -11.77
C MET A 162 4.69 -15.41 -11.50
N VAL A 163 3.43 -15.85 -11.57
CA VAL A 163 3.09 -17.28 -11.44
C VAL A 163 2.67 -17.90 -12.76
N GLY A 164 2.37 -17.09 -13.79
CA GLY A 164 2.03 -17.56 -15.14
C GLY A 164 0.60 -18.04 -15.26
N ILE A 165 -0.36 -17.25 -14.77
CA ILE A 165 -1.80 -17.46 -14.94
C ILE A 165 -2.43 -16.29 -15.67
N LYS A 166 -3.48 -16.57 -16.47
CA LYS A 166 -4.41 -15.56 -16.96
C LYS A 166 -5.71 -15.70 -16.20
N LEU A 167 -6.16 -14.59 -15.64
CA LEU A 167 -7.37 -14.52 -14.84
C LEU A 167 -8.53 -13.99 -15.69
N GLY A 168 -9.73 -14.40 -15.33
CA GLY A 168 -10.98 -13.86 -15.88
C GLY A 168 -12.08 -13.88 -14.84
N ALA A 169 -13.19 -13.26 -15.20
CA ALA A 169 -14.41 -13.29 -14.41
C ALA A 169 -15.13 -14.64 -14.58
N TYR A 170 -15.72 -15.13 -13.51
CA TYR A 170 -16.61 -16.29 -13.59
C TYR A 170 -17.78 -15.99 -14.54
N ASN A 171 -17.97 -16.82 -15.57
CA ASN A 171 -18.97 -16.61 -16.63
C ASN A 171 -18.87 -15.24 -17.36
N ASN A 172 -17.71 -14.58 -17.34
CA ASN A 172 -17.51 -13.22 -17.85
C ASN A 172 -18.42 -12.14 -17.19
N GLU A 173 -18.96 -12.42 -16.02
CA GLU A 173 -19.79 -11.49 -15.28
C GLU A 173 -18.96 -10.69 -14.28
N ILE A 174 -19.02 -9.37 -14.38
CA ILE A 174 -18.39 -8.45 -13.42
C ILE A 174 -19.38 -8.18 -12.30
N ASN A 175 -19.00 -8.53 -11.07
CA ASN A 175 -19.84 -8.33 -9.89
C ASN A 175 -19.40 -7.09 -9.12
N HIS A 176 -19.92 -5.93 -9.52
CA HIS A 176 -19.64 -4.64 -8.88
C HIS A 176 -20.80 -4.28 -7.94
N VAL A 177 -20.51 -4.19 -6.64
CA VAL A 177 -21.53 -4.00 -5.59
C VAL A 177 -21.29 -2.68 -4.87
N LYS A 178 -22.33 -1.85 -4.74
CA LYS A 178 -22.33 -0.70 -3.85
C LYS A 178 -22.51 -1.16 -2.42
N LEU A 179 -21.60 -0.73 -1.56
CA LEU A 179 -21.62 -1.10 -0.15
C LEU A 179 -22.37 -0.07 0.70
N GLY A 180 -23.04 -0.54 1.75
CA GLY A 180 -23.56 0.37 2.77
C GLY A 180 -22.43 1.04 3.56
N PRO A 181 -22.68 2.21 4.22
CA PRO A 181 -21.63 2.98 4.90
C PRO A 181 -20.81 2.18 5.91
N ALA A 182 -21.45 1.32 6.72
CA ALA A 182 -20.75 0.49 7.70
C ALA A 182 -19.81 -0.53 7.04
N GLN A 183 -20.26 -1.19 5.96
CA GLN A 183 -19.44 -2.13 5.20
C GLN A 183 -18.30 -1.41 4.49
N SER A 184 -18.57 -0.24 3.89
CA SER A 184 -17.56 0.59 3.25
C SER A 184 -16.45 1.00 4.21
N LEU A 185 -16.81 1.37 5.44
CA LEU A 185 -15.84 1.73 6.49
C LEU A 185 -14.96 0.52 6.86
N LEU A 186 -15.57 -0.65 7.06
CA LEU A 186 -14.82 -1.88 7.37
C LEU A 186 -13.87 -2.27 6.26
N HIS A 187 -14.31 -2.20 4.99
CA HIS A 187 -13.44 -2.47 3.84
C HIS A 187 -12.31 -1.43 3.72
N ALA A 188 -12.59 -0.15 3.96
CA ALA A 188 -11.58 0.90 3.93
C ALA A 188 -10.53 0.71 5.02
N ILE A 189 -10.94 0.37 6.25
CA ILE A 189 -10.02 0.05 7.36
C ILE A 189 -9.14 -1.15 6.99
N ASN A 190 -9.74 -2.23 6.48
CA ASN A 190 -9.03 -3.42 6.07
C ASN A 190 -8.03 -3.14 4.94
N GLU A 191 -8.38 -2.28 3.97
CA GLU A 191 -7.47 -1.90 2.89
C GLU A 191 -6.27 -1.10 3.42
N VAL A 192 -6.51 -0.09 4.25
CA VAL A 192 -5.43 0.69 4.89
C VAL A 192 -4.52 -0.20 5.74
N TYR A 193 -5.10 -1.09 6.53
CA TYR A 193 -4.35 -2.04 7.36
C TYR A 193 -3.51 -3.00 6.49
N TYR A 194 -4.12 -3.60 5.48
CA TYR A 194 -3.45 -4.53 4.57
C TYR A 194 -2.28 -3.85 3.85
N VAL A 195 -2.51 -2.68 3.25
CA VAL A 195 -1.46 -1.95 2.53
C VAL A 195 -0.33 -1.55 3.46
N SER A 196 -0.66 -1.08 4.67
CA SER A 196 0.34 -0.68 5.65
C SER A 196 1.22 -1.86 6.10
N THR A 197 0.60 -2.97 6.47
CA THR A 197 1.33 -4.17 6.95
C THR A 197 2.14 -4.82 5.83
N SER A 198 1.60 -4.90 4.62
CA SER A 198 2.31 -5.44 3.45
C SER A 198 3.49 -4.56 3.04
N SER A 199 3.34 -3.23 3.10
CA SER A 199 4.44 -2.30 2.82
C SER A 199 5.55 -2.43 3.84
N LEU A 200 5.22 -2.56 5.14
CA LEU A 200 6.23 -2.79 6.18
C LEU A 200 6.93 -4.14 6.01
N LYS A 201 6.17 -5.21 5.69
CA LYS A 201 6.75 -6.53 5.38
C LYS A 201 7.68 -6.45 4.17
N TYR A 202 7.29 -5.72 3.13
CA TYR A 202 8.11 -5.53 1.92
C TYR A 202 9.39 -4.77 2.23
N ILE A 203 9.33 -3.67 2.99
CA ILE A 203 10.50 -2.91 3.45
C ILE A 203 11.42 -3.80 4.30
N GLY A 204 10.85 -4.56 5.24
CA GLY A 204 11.61 -5.54 6.03
C GLY A 204 12.28 -6.60 5.15
N GLY A 205 11.58 -7.07 4.11
CA GLY A 205 12.12 -7.99 3.10
C GLY A 205 13.30 -7.40 2.32
N MET A 206 13.23 -6.10 1.95
CA MET A 206 14.33 -5.41 1.28
C MET A 206 15.56 -5.29 2.19
N ILE A 207 15.38 -4.93 3.45
CA ILE A 207 16.48 -4.85 4.44
C ILE A 207 17.12 -6.23 4.64
N ALA A 208 16.32 -7.29 4.62
CA ALA A 208 16.79 -8.68 4.74
C ALA A 208 17.36 -9.26 3.42
N GLY A 209 17.39 -8.49 2.33
CA GLY A 209 17.87 -8.95 1.02
C GLY A 209 16.94 -9.94 0.31
N LYS A 210 15.68 -10.05 0.76
CA LYS A 210 14.67 -10.99 0.20
C LYS A 210 13.74 -10.33 -0.82
N ALA A 211 13.65 -9.01 -0.83
CA ALA A 211 12.80 -8.24 -1.75
C ALA A 211 13.66 -7.31 -2.62
N ASP A 212 13.21 -7.10 -3.85
CA ASP A 212 13.92 -6.27 -4.82
C ASP A 212 13.72 -4.77 -4.53
N THR A 213 14.83 -4.04 -4.50
CA THR A 213 14.87 -2.59 -4.30
C THR A 213 14.57 -1.80 -5.58
N SER A 214 14.59 -2.42 -6.76
CA SER A 214 14.34 -1.76 -8.05
C SER A 214 12.94 -1.15 -8.15
N GLN A 215 12.00 -1.65 -7.33
CA GLN A 215 10.64 -1.12 -7.28
C GLN A 215 10.51 0.20 -6.49
N LEU A 216 11.52 0.57 -5.71
CA LEU A 216 11.52 1.87 -5.02
C LEU A 216 11.69 2.99 -6.04
N GLY A 217 10.61 3.69 -6.28
CA GLY A 217 10.60 4.84 -7.19
C GLY A 217 10.88 6.15 -6.46
N GLY A 218 11.79 6.97 -7.00
CA GLY A 218 11.95 8.34 -6.55
C GLY A 218 10.77 9.25 -6.98
N PRO A 219 10.76 10.54 -6.55
CA PRO A 219 9.68 11.48 -6.85
C PRO A 219 9.35 11.62 -8.34
N ILE A 220 10.37 11.53 -9.22
CA ILE A 220 10.18 11.60 -10.67
C ILE A 220 9.36 10.40 -11.18
N ARG A 221 9.63 9.20 -10.66
CA ARG A 221 8.89 8.00 -11.03
C ARG A 221 7.44 8.08 -10.55
N ILE A 222 7.22 8.56 -9.31
CA ILE A 222 5.87 8.78 -8.77
C ILE A 222 5.11 9.74 -9.68
N ALA A 223 5.72 10.86 -10.09
CA ALA A 223 5.09 11.83 -10.99
C ALA A 223 4.72 11.22 -12.35
N LYS A 224 5.62 10.41 -12.94
CA LYS A 224 5.36 9.73 -14.21
C LYS A 224 4.23 8.70 -14.10
N ILE A 225 4.26 7.85 -13.05
CA ILE A 225 3.19 6.87 -12.79
C ILE A 225 1.86 7.60 -12.55
N SER A 226 1.87 8.74 -11.85
CA SER A 226 0.67 9.54 -11.61
C SER A 226 0.04 10.03 -12.92
N GLY A 227 0.86 10.46 -13.89
CA GLY A 227 0.38 10.83 -15.23
C GLY A 227 -0.28 9.65 -15.95
N GLN A 228 0.36 8.50 -15.95
CA GLN A 228 -0.18 7.29 -16.60
C GLN A 228 -1.48 6.80 -15.92
N VAL A 229 -1.52 6.80 -14.59
CA VAL A 229 -2.73 6.40 -13.86
C VAL A 229 -3.88 7.37 -14.11
N ALA A 230 -3.60 8.65 -14.33
CA ALA A 230 -4.63 9.63 -14.69
C ALA A 230 -5.31 9.31 -16.04
N GLU A 231 -4.60 8.67 -16.98
CA GLU A 231 -5.16 8.21 -18.26
C GLU A 231 -6.22 7.10 -18.09
N PHE A 232 -6.12 6.30 -17.00
CA PHE A 232 -7.14 5.31 -16.64
C PHE A 232 -8.38 5.90 -15.98
N GLY A 233 -8.40 7.23 -15.79
CA GLY A 233 -9.53 7.98 -15.27
C GLY A 233 -9.38 8.41 -13.83
N ILE A 234 -10.30 9.31 -13.43
CA ILE A 234 -10.24 10.00 -12.14
C ILE A 234 -10.30 9.04 -10.94
N LEU A 235 -11.03 7.92 -11.05
CA LEU A 235 -11.15 6.94 -9.98
C LEU A 235 -9.81 6.24 -9.69
N ALA A 236 -9.09 5.84 -10.75
CA ALA A 236 -7.79 5.23 -10.62
C ALA A 236 -6.79 6.22 -9.98
N PHE A 237 -6.84 7.48 -10.41
CA PHE A 237 -5.99 8.53 -9.86
C PHE A 237 -6.25 8.79 -8.37
N ILE A 238 -7.51 8.92 -7.96
CA ILE A 238 -7.89 9.11 -6.55
C ILE A 238 -7.49 7.88 -5.70
N SER A 239 -7.67 6.67 -6.23
CA SER A 239 -7.22 5.44 -5.55
C SER A 239 -5.71 5.44 -5.35
N MET A 240 -4.93 5.83 -6.35
CA MET A 240 -3.49 5.96 -6.25
C MET A 240 -3.08 7.01 -5.20
N MET A 241 -3.79 8.14 -5.11
CA MET A 241 -3.55 9.15 -4.07
C MET A 241 -3.70 8.55 -2.66
N ALA A 242 -4.68 7.66 -2.44
CA ALA A 242 -4.84 6.97 -1.17
C ALA A 242 -3.64 6.06 -0.86
N TYR A 243 -3.15 5.29 -1.83
CA TYR A 243 -1.96 4.44 -1.66
C TYR A 243 -0.69 5.27 -1.38
N ILE A 244 -0.50 6.37 -2.10
CA ILE A 244 0.63 7.29 -1.84
C ILE A 244 0.50 7.89 -0.44
N SER A 245 -0.70 8.28 -0.01
CA SER A 245 -0.94 8.84 1.32
C SER A 245 -0.56 7.83 2.42
N ILE A 246 -0.92 6.55 2.29
CA ILE A 246 -0.48 5.51 3.22
C ILE A 246 1.05 5.41 3.25
N SER A 247 1.69 5.38 2.08
CA SER A 247 3.15 5.29 1.97
C SER A 247 3.85 6.46 2.64
N LEU A 248 3.35 7.70 2.44
CA LEU A 248 3.86 8.89 3.12
C LEU A 248 3.63 8.83 4.63
N GLY A 249 2.46 8.33 5.07
CA GLY A 249 2.19 8.10 6.49
C GLY A 249 3.20 7.14 7.11
N LEU A 250 3.52 6.04 6.42
CA LEU A 250 4.51 5.07 6.87
C LEU A 250 5.92 5.67 6.92
N VAL A 251 6.37 6.34 5.85
CA VAL A 251 7.71 6.95 5.80
C VAL A 251 7.87 8.00 6.89
N ASN A 252 6.84 8.79 7.19
CA ASN A 252 6.87 9.80 8.25
C ASN A 252 6.89 9.21 9.67
N LEU A 253 6.64 7.92 9.85
CA LEU A 253 6.80 7.22 11.14
C LEU A 253 8.26 6.85 11.43
N PHE A 254 9.10 6.80 10.40
CA PHE A 254 10.54 6.53 10.53
C PHE A 254 11.29 7.86 10.44
N PRO A 255 12.02 8.27 11.51
CA PRO A 255 12.77 9.51 11.55
C PRO A 255 13.99 9.49 10.63
#